data_2048fe53e585a514a19f30087abb7ee6
#
_entry.id   2048fe53e585a514a19f30087abb7ee6
#
_cell.length_a   1.000
_cell.length_b   1.000
_cell.length_c   1.000
_cell.angle_alpha   90.00
_cell.angle_beta   90.00
_cell.angle_gamma   90.00
#
_symmetry.space_group_name_H-M   'P 1'
#
loop_
_entity.id
_entity.type
_entity.pdbx_description
1 polymer ?
#
loop_
_entity_poly.entity_id
_entity_poly.type
_entity_poly.pdbx_seq_one_letter_code
_entity_poly.pdbx_strand_id
1 'polypeptide(L)'
;MKRLVLLVVLVLAAGCGNPLAGGGEGGATGDIIIGASDVGESLLLAQIYAGALRDAGAANVTVRPPVGSREVVVKALQDKSLSVVPDYSGNLLRYFDKDTTATKPQDVYAQLRQKLPAGFEVLDQAPAEDKDLLVVGPQLAASGVKTFSDLGPRCRELVFGGPGQWSSRWKDKIKALYGCEFKEIRTTDTGGPVTVAALKSGDVQVADLFSTSSTIAANGFVPLVDDKNMFPAQNIVPLVARGTLSPAETAALNRVSAALTTEQLTRLNVEFTEEKRNPLDIAEDFLARNHLKS
;
A
#
# COMPACT_ATOMS: atom_id res chain seq x y z
N MET A 1 -69.43 47.01 -45.58
CA MET A 1 -68.82 47.57 -44.36
C MET A 1 -68.35 46.44 -43.49
N LYS A 2 -67.06 46.05 -43.59
CA LYS A 2 -66.45 44.95 -42.83
C LYS A 2 -65.73 45.52 -41.65
N ARG A 3 -66.18 45.18 -40.45
CA ARG A 3 -65.49 45.53 -39.20
C ARG A 3 -64.33 44.53 -38.94
N LEU A 4 -63.11 45.02 -38.89
CA LEU A 4 -61.90 44.30 -38.54
C LEU A 4 -61.74 44.31 -37.01
N VAL A 5 -61.80 43.15 -36.36
CA VAL A 5 -61.58 42.99 -34.97
C VAL A 5 -60.11 42.63 -34.78
N LEU A 6 -59.39 43.54 -34.14
CA LEU A 6 -57.93 43.31 -33.81
C LEU A 6 -57.84 42.56 -32.48
N LEU A 7 -57.36 41.31 -32.52
CA LEU A 7 -57.12 40.50 -31.35
C LEU A 7 -55.69 40.79 -30.89
N VAL A 8 -55.51 41.41 -29.73
CA VAL A 8 -54.27 41.63 -29.07
C VAL A 8 -53.96 40.37 -28.24
N VAL A 9 -52.98 39.61 -28.67
CA VAL A 9 -52.41 38.44 -27.90
C VAL A 9 -51.37 38.95 -26.93
N LEU A 10 -51.66 38.94 -25.64
CA LEU A 10 -50.67 39.19 -24.56
C LEU A 10 -49.85 37.94 -24.35
N VAL A 11 -48.57 37.97 -24.75
CA VAL A 11 -47.63 36.90 -24.43
C VAL A 11 -47.07 37.15 -23.05
N LEU A 12 -47.54 36.41 -22.07
CA LEU A 12 -46.92 36.30 -20.74
C LEU A 12 -45.65 35.45 -20.86
N ALA A 13 -44.48 36.08 -20.85
CA ALA A 13 -43.19 35.38 -20.70
C ALA A 13 -43.05 34.89 -19.24
N ALA A 14 -43.44 33.65 -18.99
CA ALA A 14 -43.10 32.96 -17.77
C ALA A 14 -41.60 32.60 -17.83
N GLY A 15 -40.79 33.35 -17.09
CA GLY A 15 -39.37 33.02 -16.87
C GLY A 15 -39.26 31.72 -16.08
N CYS A 16 -38.98 30.62 -16.76
CA CYS A 16 -38.50 29.40 -16.11
C CYS A 16 -37.08 29.66 -15.59
N GLY A 17 -36.98 30.11 -14.35
CA GLY A 17 -35.72 30.04 -13.59
C GLY A 17 -35.32 28.58 -13.50
N ASN A 18 -34.10 28.29 -13.99
CA ASN A 18 -33.52 26.95 -13.93
C ASN A 18 -33.13 26.67 -12.47
N PRO A 19 -33.79 25.76 -11.74
CA PRO A 19 -33.43 25.47 -10.33
C PRO A 19 -32.15 24.67 -10.16
N LEU A 20 -31.37 24.44 -11.25
CA LEU A 20 -30.13 23.68 -11.24
C LEU A 20 -28.87 24.55 -11.32
N ALA A 21 -28.95 25.87 -11.16
CA ALA A 21 -27.78 26.73 -11.04
C ALA A 21 -27.41 26.98 -9.56
N GLY A 22 -27.38 25.93 -8.76
CA GLY A 22 -26.66 25.88 -7.52
C GLY A 22 -25.24 25.42 -7.85
N GLY A 23 -24.28 26.37 -7.90
CA GLY A 23 -22.87 26.05 -8.04
C GLY A 23 -22.37 25.30 -6.81
N GLY A 24 -22.53 23.99 -6.81
CA GLY A 24 -21.74 23.06 -6.00
C GLY A 24 -20.59 22.61 -6.86
N GLU A 25 -19.37 22.94 -6.48
CA GLU A 25 -18.16 22.35 -7.05
C GLU A 25 -18.30 20.84 -6.96
N GLY A 26 -18.28 20.18 -8.13
CA GLY A 26 -18.72 18.82 -8.31
C GLY A 26 -17.83 17.82 -7.58
N GLY A 27 -18.36 17.23 -6.52
CA GLY A 27 -17.90 15.94 -6.05
C GLY A 27 -18.22 14.89 -7.13
N ALA A 28 -17.29 13.98 -7.37
CA ALA A 28 -17.54 12.84 -8.24
C ALA A 28 -18.71 12.04 -7.64
N THR A 29 -19.87 12.06 -8.31
CA THR A 29 -21.11 11.40 -7.85
C THR A 29 -21.24 9.97 -8.39
N GLY A 30 -20.11 9.34 -8.74
CA GLY A 30 -20.07 7.99 -9.27
C GLY A 30 -19.81 6.94 -8.20
N ASP A 31 -20.02 5.67 -8.55
CA ASP A 31 -19.66 4.54 -7.72
C ASP A 31 -18.16 4.51 -7.48
N ILE A 32 -17.71 4.39 -6.23
CA ILE A 32 -16.31 4.20 -5.86
C ILE A 32 -16.06 2.71 -5.72
N ILE A 33 -15.23 2.17 -6.61
CA ILE A 33 -14.88 0.74 -6.61
C ILE A 33 -13.43 0.59 -6.15
N ILE A 34 -13.24 -0.02 -4.99
CA ILE A 34 -11.92 -0.25 -4.42
C ILE A 34 -11.47 -1.65 -4.80
N GLY A 35 -10.27 -1.75 -5.37
CA GLY A 35 -9.62 -3.02 -5.68
C GLY A 35 -8.67 -3.46 -4.58
N ALA A 36 -8.34 -4.75 -4.62
CA ALA A 36 -7.24 -5.34 -3.86
C ALA A 36 -6.37 -6.17 -4.82
N SER A 37 -5.07 -6.18 -4.57
CA SER A 37 -4.15 -7.09 -5.25
C SER A 37 -4.08 -8.43 -4.50
N ASP A 38 -3.37 -9.42 -5.07
CA ASP A 38 -3.17 -10.74 -4.43
C ASP A 38 -2.17 -10.71 -3.26
N VAL A 39 -1.73 -9.52 -2.83
CA VAL A 39 -0.83 -9.37 -1.68
C VAL A 39 -1.64 -9.41 -0.38
N GLY A 40 -1.14 -10.15 0.62
CA GLY A 40 -1.81 -10.56 1.86
C GLY A 40 -2.79 -9.56 2.47
N GLU A 41 -2.34 -8.40 2.94
CA GLU A 41 -3.20 -7.41 3.60
C GLU A 41 -3.95 -6.46 2.64
N SER A 42 -3.77 -6.58 1.33
CA SER A 42 -4.37 -5.64 0.36
C SER A 42 -5.90 -5.57 0.49
N LEU A 43 -6.56 -6.71 0.72
CA LEU A 43 -8.02 -6.75 0.94
C LEU A 43 -8.42 -6.03 2.24
N LEU A 44 -7.65 -6.20 3.30
CA LEU A 44 -7.91 -5.53 4.58
C LEU A 44 -7.76 -4.01 4.45
N LEU A 45 -6.68 -3.55 3.81
CA LEU A 45 -6.47 -2.12 3.51
C LEU A 45 -7.59 -1.54 2.64
N ALA A 46 -8.07 -2.32 1.65
CA ALA A 46 -9.21 -1.92 0.83
C ALA A 46 -10.50 -1.74 1.66
N GLN A 47 -10.75 -2.60 2.67
CA GLN A 47 -11.89 -2.44 3.57
C GLN A 47 -11.75 -1.20 4.47
N ILE A 48 -10.54 -0.91 4.95
CA ILE A 48 -10.27 0.31 5.73
C ILE A 48 -10.55 1.56 4.88
N TYR A 49 -10.09 1.59 3.63
CA TYR A 49 -10.38 2.69 2.71
C TYR A 49 -11.88 2.83 2.44
N ALA A 50 -12.58 1.69 2.24
CA ALA A 50 -14.02 1.69 2.03
C ALA A 50 -14.79 2.28 3.21
N GLY A 51 -14.43 1.90 4.43
CA GLY A 51 -15.03 2.46 5.64
C GLY A 51 -14.82 3.96 5.74
N ALA A 52 -13.58 4.44 5.55
CA ALA A 52 -13.25 5.87 5.60
C ALA A 52 -13.99 6.69 4.53
N LEU A 53 -14.17 6.14 3.33
CA LEU A 53 -14.91 6.81 2.26
C LEU A 53 -16.41 6.89 2.55
N ARG A 54 -17.01 5.81 3.11
CA ARG A 54 -18.42 5.84 3.54
C ARG A 54 -18.64 6.87 4.65
N ASP A 55 -17.76 6.91 5.62
CA ASP A 55 -17.79 7.90 6.71
C ASP A 55 -17.60 9.34 6.20
N ALA A 56 -16.90 9.54 5.08
CA ALA A 56 -16.79 10.83 4.40
C ALA A 56 -18.01 11.19 3.53
N GLY A 57 -19.06 10.37 3.52
CA GLY A 57 -20.31 10.62 2.80
C GLY A 57 -20.36 10.06 1.37
N ALA A 58 -19.43 9.20 0.96
CA ALA A 58 -19.51 8.52 -0.32
C ALA A 58 -20.73 7.58 -0.35
N ALA A 59 -21.63 7.79 -1.33
CA ALA A 59 -22.92 7.08 -1.37
C ALA A 59 -22.79 5.60 -1.73
N ASN A 60 -21.94 5.27 -2.70
CA ASN A 60 -21.78 3.91 -3.23
C ASN A 60 -20.30 3.51 -3.21
N VAL A 61 -19.89 2.76 -2.18
CA VAL A 61 -18.52 2.24 -2.05
C VAL A 61 -18.55 0.72 -2.03
N THR A 62 -17.89 0.11 -3.01
CA THR A 62 -17.79 -1.35 -3.16
C THR A 62 -16.33 -1.79 -3.11
N VAL A 63 -16.03 -2.84 -2.35
CA VAL A 63 -14.71 -3.50 -2.38
C VAL A 63 -14.81 -4.76 -3.24
N ARG A 64 -13.92 -4.85 -4.24
CA ARG A 64 -13.79 -6.06 -5.06
C ARG A 64 -12.89 -7.08 -4.36
N PRO A 65 -13.16 -8.38 -4.53
CA PRO A 65 -12.20 -9.42 -4.19
C PRO A 65 -10.84 -9.16 -4.85
N PRO A 66 -9.74 -9.75 -4.36
CA PRO A 66 -8.45 -9.63 -5.02
C PRO A 66 -8.54 -9.94 -6.52
N VAL A 67 -8.08 -9.01 -7.34
CA VAL A 67 -8.25 -9.06 -8.81
C VAL A 67 -6.99 -9.55 -9.54
N GLY A 68 -5.91 -9.83 -8.82
CA GLY A 68 -4.68 -10.35 -9.38
C GLY A 68 -3.45 -9.46 -9.15
N SER A 69 -2.47 -9.59 -10.06
CA SER A 69 -1.20 -8.87 -9.99
C SER A 69 -1.35 -7.35 -10.18
N ARG A 70 -0.28 -6.60 -9.90
CA ARG A 70 -0.25 -5.14 -10.11
C ARG A 70 -0.60 -4.74 -11.54
N GLU A 71 -0.18 -5.50 -12.53
CA GLU A 71 -0.48 -5.23 -13.94
C GLU A 71 -1.98 -5.22 -14.21
N VAL A 72 -2.72 -6.18 -13.62
CA VAL A 72 -4.18 -6.26 -13.74
C VAL A 72 -4.84 -5.09 -13.03
N VAL A 73 -4.39 -4.80 -11.81
CA VAL A 73 -4.90 -3.70 -10.98
C VAL A 73 -4.69 -2.33 -11.66
N VAL A 74 -3.48 -2.07 -12.17
CA VAL A 74 -3.18 -0.80 -12.86
C VAL A 74 -4.03 -0.64 -14.12
N LYS A 75 -4.24 -1.72 -14.88
CA LYS A 75 -5.13 -1.68 -16.05
C LYS A 75 -6.57 -1.37 -15.66
N ALA A 76 -7.07 -1.97 -14.59
CA ALA A 76 -8.42 -1.72 -14.08
C ALA A 76 -8.62 -0.29 -13.55
N LEU A 77 -7.58 0.33 -12.99
CA LEU A 77 -7.59 1.76 -12.66
C LEU A 77 -7.56 2.64 -13.92
N GLN A 78 -6.82 2.23 -14.95
CA GLN A 78 -6.70 2.97 -16.20
C GLN A 78 -8.03 3.03 -16.97
N ASP A 79 -8.76 1.93 -17.00
CA ASP A 79 -10.08 1.85 -17.64
C ASP A 79 -11.25 2.27 -16.72
N LYS A 80 -10.91 2.70 -15.48
CA LYS A 80 -11.84 3.14 -14.42
C LYS A 80 -12.83 2.09 -13.94
N SER A 81 -12.57 0.80 -14.16
CA SER A 81 -13.30 -0.29 -13.51
C SER A 81 -12.94 -0.43 -12.03
N LEU A 82 -11.83 0.18 -11.61
CA LEU A 82 -11.47 0.47 -10.21
C LEU A 82 -11.22 1.97 -10.03
N SER A 83 -11.54 2.48 -8.85
CA SER A 83 -11.33 3.89 -8.46
C SER A 83 -10.08 4.06 -7.61
N VAL A 84 -9.84 3.14 -6.67
CA VAL A 84 -8.76 3.21 -5.67
C VAL A 84 -8.22 1.82 -5.40
N VAL A 85 -6.91 1.72 -5.15
CA VAL A 85 -6.25 0.48 -4.70
C VAL A 85 -5.14 0.84 -3.70
N PRO A 86 -5.01 0.13 -2.57
CA PRO A 86 -3.81 0.21 -1.74
C PRO A 86 -2.62 -0.44 -2.48
N ASP A 87 -1.49 0.25 -2.51
CA ASP A 87 -0.26 -0.26 -3.13
C ASP A 87 0.97 0.17 -2.31
N TYR A 88 2.16 -0.30 -2.70
CA TYR A 88 3.44 -0.09 -2.04
C TYR A 88 4.32 0.83 -2.89
N SER A 89 4.76 1.93 -2.32
CA SER A 89 5.41 3.03 -3.03
C SER A 89 6.63 2.62 -3.87
N GLY A 90 7.53 1.79 -3.34
CA GLY A 90 8.74 1.37 -4.04
C GLY A 90 8.48 0.40 -5.19
N ASN A 91 7.60 -0.58 -4.98
CA ASN A 91 7.24 -1.53 -6.02
C ASN A 91 6.41 -0.87 -7.12
N LEU A 92 5.56 0.08 -6.76
CA LEU A 92 4.79 0.87 -7.72
C LEU A 92 5.69 1.80 -8.53
N LEU A 93 6.68 2.45 -7.89
CA LEU A 93 7.66 3.25 -8.61
C LEU A 93 8.44 2.40 -9.62
N ARG A 94 8.93 1.23 -9.23
CA ARG A 94 9.66 0.33 -10.15
C ARG A 94 8.79 -0.21 -11.29
N TYR A 95 7.50 -0.29 -11.09
CA TYR A 95 6.58 -0.67 -12.15
C TYR A 95 6.54 0.38 -13.26
N PHE A 96 6.53 1.68 -12.92
CA PHE A 96 6.51 2.78 -13.87
C PHE A 96 7.90 3.26 -14.31
N ASP A 97 8.93 3.04 -13.49
CA ASP A 97 10.33 3.40 -13.75
C ASP A 97 11.27 2.27 -13.32
N LYS A 98 11.59 1.38 -14.24
CA LYS A 98 12.45 0.20 -13.98
C LYS A 98 13.87 0.57 -13.60
N ASP A 99 14.34 1.74 -14.01
CA ASP A 99 15.71 2.22 -13.82
C ASP A 99 15.87 3.07 -12.55
N THR A 100 14.81 3.21 -11.76
CA THR A 100 14.88 3.98 -10.51
C THR A 100 15.93 3.43 -9.56
N THR A 101 16.69 4.32 -8.97
CA THR A 101 17.65 4.03 -7.89
C THR A 101 17.19 4.55 -6.52
N ALA A 102 16.01 5.17 -6.46
CA ALA A 102 15.45 5.69 -5.21
C ALA A 102 15.17 4.56 -4.22
N THR A 103 15.60 4.76 -2.98
CA THR A 103 15.42 3.79 -1.90
C THR A 103 14.84 4.41 -0.62
N LYS A 104 15.09 5.71 -0.37
CA LYS A 104 14.56 6.40 0.81
C LYS A 104 13.09 6.75 0.62
N PRO A 105 12.25 6.73 1.67
CA PRO A 105 10.81 6.99 1.57
C PRO A 105 10.45 8.27 0.81
N GLN A 106 11.12 9.37 1.13
CA GLN A 106 10.83 10.68 0.53
C GLN A 106 11.20 10.70 -0.96
N ASP A 107 12.35 10.11 -1.34
CA ASP A 107 12.82 10.07 -2.72
C ASP A 107 11.94 9.15 -3.58
N VAL A 108 11.58 7.97 -3.03
CA VAL A 108 10.66 7.02 -3.66
C VAL A 108 9.32 7.67 -3.94
N TYR A 109 8.72 8.31 -2.94
CA TYR A 109 7.41 8.95 -3.09
C TYR A 109 7.45 10.15 -4.06
N ALA A 110 8.48 10.99 -3.98
CA ALA A 110 8.64 12.13 -4.88
C ALA A 110 8.79 11.67 -6.34
N GLN A 111 9.63 10.65 -6.60
CA GLN A 111 9.80 10.09 -7.95
C GLN A 111 8.54 9.38 -8.42
N LEU A 112 7.86 8.63 -7.56
CA LEU A 112 6.59 7.97 -7.90
C LEU A 112 5.57 8.98 -8.44
N ARG A 113 5.36 10.09 -7.73
CA ARG A 113 4.45 11.16 -8.17
C ARG A 113 4.81 11.76 -9.53
N GLN A 114 6.10 11.81 -9.87
CA GLN A 114 6.58 12.34 -11.15
C GLN A 114 6.43 11.32 -12.29
N LYS A 115 6.54 10.03 -11.98
CA LYS A 115 6.55 8.95 -13.00
C LYS A 115 5.17 8.36 -13.27
N LEU A 116 4.17 8.71 -12.47
CA LEU A 116 2.79 8.27 -12.71
C LEU A 116 2.26 8.83 -14.03
N PRO A 117 1.61 8.00 -14.87
CA PRO A 117 0.85 8.49 -16.01
C PRO A 117 -0.27 9.46 -15.61
N ALA A 118 -0.64 10.37 -16.52
CA ALA A 118 -1.61 11.45 -16.24
C ALA A 118 -2.98 10.99 -15.72
N GLY A 119 -3.36 9.73 -15.99
CA GLY A 119 -4.64 9.14 -15.51
C GLY A 119 -4.61 8.68 -14.06
N PHE A 120 -3.47 8.74 -13.38
CA PHE A 120 -3.31 8.28 -12.01
C PHE A 120 -2.85 9.39 -11.06
N GLU A 121 -3.08 9.18 -9.79
CA GLU A 121 -2.45 9.91 -8.70
C GLU A 121 -2.22 8.97 -7.52
N VAL A 122 -1.22 9.27 -6.70
CA VAL A 122 -1.07 8.69 -5.36
C VAL A 122 -1.39 9.76 -4.35
N LEU A 123 -2.17 9.37 -3.34
CA LEU A 123 -2.44 10.22 -2.18
C LEU A 123 -1.29 10.10 -1.18
N ASP A 124 -1.42 10.75 -0.02
CA ASP A 124 -0.37 10.78 0.99
C ASP A 124 0.06 9.37 1.41
N GLN A 125 1.36 9.15 1.44
CA GLN A 125 1.90 7.86 1.90
C GLN A 125 1.75 7.71 3.41
N ALA A 126 1.46 6.48 3.84
CA ALA A 126 1.45 6.14 5.26
C ALA A 126 2.87 6.06 5.83
N PRO A 127 3.07 6.32 7.14
CA PRO A 127 4.26 5.87 7.87
C PRO A 127 4.48 4.36 7.79
N ALA A 128 3.41 3.58 7.67
CA ALA A 128 3.47 2.13 7.53
C ALA A 128 4.26 1.70 6.30
N GLU A 129 5.18 0.76 6.51
CA GLU A 129 5.94 0.07 5.47
C GLU A 129 5.73 -1.44 5.58
N ASP A 130 5.68 -2.12 4.45
CA ASP A 130 5.82 -3.57 4.36
C ASP A 130 6.95 -3.92 3.39
N LYS A 131 8.18 -3.92 3.92
CA LYS A 131 9.42 -4.13 3.16
C LYS A 131 10.20 -5.34 3.62
N ASP A 132 11.04 -5.87 2.72
CA ASP A 132 12.01 -6.90 3.04
C ASP A 132 12.95 -6.45 4.17
N LEU A 133 13.26 -7.35 5.10
CA LEU A 133 14.23 -7.18 6.17
C LEU A 133 15.16 -8.39 6.23
N LEU A 134 16.46 -8.17 6.48
CA LEU A 134 17.32 -9.24 6.94
C LEU A 134 17.18 -9.39 8.45
N VAL A 135 16.82 -10.58 8.88
CA VAL A 135 16.55 -10.90 10.27
C VAL A 135 17.49 -12.00 10.72
N VAL A 136 17.96 -11.91 11.95
CA VAL A 136 18.89 -12.89 12.54
C VAL A 136 18.36 -13.44 13.86
N GLY A 137 18.84 -14.61 14.25
CA GLY A 137 18.60 -15.16 15.57
C GLY A 137 19.30 -14.35 16.68
N PRO A 138 18.83 -14.46 17.96
CA PRO A 138 19.36 -13.68 19.08
C PRO A 138 20.86 -13.91 19.32
N GLN A 139 21.38 -15.10 19.05
CA GLN A 139 22.80 -15.42 19.23
C GLN A 139 23.72 -14.61 18.29
N LEU A 140 23.33 -14.49 17.02
CA LEU A 140 24.10 -13.70 16.05
C LEU A 140 23.99 -12.21 16.36
N ALA A 141 22.83 -11.73 16.77
CA ALA A 141 22.63 -10.34 17.23
C ALA A 141 23.48 -10.02 18.46
N ALA A 142 23.53 -10.93 19.46
CA ALA A 142 24.34 -10.79 20.67
C ALA A 142 25.85 -10.74 20.38
N SER A 143 26.30 -11.30 19.25
CA SER A 143 27.71 -11.22 18.82
C SER A 143 28.09 -9.86 18.17
N GLY A 144 27.19 -8.87 18.20
CA GLY A 144 27.44 -7.51 17.74
C GLY A 144 26.92 -7.20 16.32
N VAL A 145 26.27 -8.14 15.64
CA VAL A 145 25.67 -7.91 14.30
C VAL A 145 24.34 -7.17 14.47
N LYS A 146 24.31 -5.89 14.11
CA LYS A 146 23.13 -5.02 14.22
C LYS A 146 22.72 -4.38 12.90
N THR A 147 23.66 -4.25 11.97
CA THR A 147 23.44 -3.61 10.66
C THR A 147 23.85 -4.55 9.54
N PHE A 148 23.47 -4.24 8.30
CA PHE A 148 23.96 -4.96 7.13
C PHE A 148 25.48 -4.77 6.95
N SER A 149 26.02 -3.61 7.35
CA SER A 149 27.48 -3.39 7.36
C SER A 149 28.21 -4.28 8.36
N ASP A 150 27.63 -4.58 9.54
CA ASP A 150 28.21 -5.54 10.49
C ASP A 150 28.11 -6.97 9.98
N LEU A 151 27.04 -7.30 9.24
CA LEU A 151 26.82 -8.62 8.67
C LEU A 151 27.82 -8.95 7.55
N GLY A 152 28.15 -7.96 6.71
CA GLY A 152 28.93 -8.12 5.49
C GLY A 152 30.19 -8.99 5.64
N PRO A 153 31.12 -8.69 6.57
CA PRO A 153 32.35 -9.46 6.78
C PRO A 153 32.10 -10.93 7.20
N ARG A 154 30.93 -11.21 7.77
CA ARG A 154 30.58 -12.53 8.33
C ARG A 154 29.80 -13.43 7.38
N CYS A 155 29.28 -12.89 6.28
CA CYS A 155 28.39 -13.61 5.36
C CYS A 155 28.95 -14.95 4.88
N ARG A 156 30.28 -15.04 4.68
CA ARG A 156 30.93 -16.27 4.20
C ARG A 156 30.84 -17.47 5.17
N GLU A 157 30.45 -17.21 6.41
CA GLU A 157 30.23 -18.24 7.43
C GLU A 157 28.74 -18.59 7.58
N LEU A 158 27.85 -17.80 7.02
CA LEU A 158 26.42 -17.84 7.30
C LEU A 158 25.62 -18.37 6.12
N VAL A 159 24.58 -19.13 6.44
CA VAL A 159 23.55 -19.57 5.50
C VAL A 159 22.38 -18.58 5.56
N PHE A 160 21.98 -18.11 4.40
CA PHE A 160 20.80 -17.26 4.24
C PHE A 160 19.60 -18.08 3.80
N GLY A 161 18.39 -17.77 4.33
CA GLY A 161 17.10 -18.31 3.93
C GLY A 161 16.17 -17.25 3.39
N GLY A 162 15.57 -17.50 2.23
CA GLY A 162 14.61 -16.57 1.62
C GLY A 162 13.99 -17.11 0.35
N PRO A 163 13.08 -16.36 -0.29
CA PRO A 163 12.38 -16.82 -1.49
C PRO A 163 13.34 -16.99 -2.67
N GLY A 164 12.99 -17.91 -3.58
CA GLY A 164 13.86 -18.27 -4.72
C GLY A 164 14.31 -17.08 -5.57
N GLN A 165 13.46 -16.05 -5.75
CA GLN A 165 13.79 -14.85 -6.50
C GLN A 165 14.74 -13.89 -5.77
N TRP A 166 15.03 -14.11 -4.46
CA TRP A 166 15.90 -13.23 -3.69
C TRP A 166 17.29 -13.09 -4.31
N SER A 167 17.86 -14.21 -4.72
CA SER A 167 19.19 -14.23 -5.34
C SER A 167 19.28 -13.37 -6.59
N SER A 168 18.32 -13.48 -7.50
CA SER A 168 18.30 -12.70 -8.74
C SER A 168 18.06 -11.21 -8.51
N ARG A 169 17.40 -10.85 -7.40
CA ARG A 169 17.07 -9.46 -7.08
C ARG A 169 18.15 -8.75 -6.26
N TRP A 170 18.76 -9.45 -5.30
CA TRP A 170 19.49 -8.79 -4.22
C TRP A 170 20.94 -9.27 -4.03
N LYS A 171 21.32 -10.47 -4.52
CA LYS A 171 22.67 -11.05 -4.31
C LYS A 171 23.78 -10.12 -4.73
N ASP A 172 23.72 -9.58 -5.94
CA ASP A 172 24.79 -8.71 -6.44
C ASP A 172 24.77 -7.35 -5.73
N LYS A 173 23.60 -6.88 -5.36
CA LYS A 173 23.45 -5.60 -4.67
C LYS A 173 23.98 -5.64 -3.23
N ILE A 174 23.68 -6.70 -2.47
CA ILE A 174 24.22 -6.84 -1.11
C ILE A 174 25.73 -7.03 -1.12
N LYS A 175 26.25 -7.76 -2.12
CA LYS A 175 27.69 -7.88 -2.32
C LYS A 175 28.35 -6.53 -2.62
N ALA A 176 27.78 -5.76 -3.53
CA ALA A 176 28.32 -4.46 -3.93
C ALA A 176 28.29 -3.43 -2.80
N LEU A 177 27.19 -3.39 -2.02
CA LEU A 177 27.01 -2.39 -0.97
C LEU A 177 27.70 -2.76 0.34
N TYR A 178 27.69 -4.04 0.72
CA TYR A 178 28.08 -4.50 2.06
C TYR A 178 29.22 -5.52 2.05
N GLY A 179 29.70 -5.93 0.86
CA GLY A 179 30.69 -7.00 0.74
C GLY A 179 30.18 -8.38 1.18
N CYS A 180 28.86 -8.53 1.30
CA CYS A 180 28.23 -9.74 1.80
C CYS A 180 28.14 -10.82 0.70
N GLU A 181 28.82 -11.94 0.90
CA GLU A 181 28.69 -13.15 0.10
C GLU A 181 28.35 -14.31 1.05
N PHE A 182 27.07 -14.69 1.08
CA PHE A 182 26.64 -15.81 1.93
C PHE A 182 27.31 -17.12 1.54
N LYS A 183 27.66 -17.94 2.54
CA LYS A 183 28.17 -19.30 2.35
C LYS A 183 27.22 -20.13 1.47
N GLU A 184 25.94 -20.01 1.73
CA GLU A 184 24.86 -20.68 1.01
C GLU A 184 23.63 -19.76 1.00
N ILE A 185 22.90 -19.78 -0.11
CA ILE A 185 21.57 -19.19 -0.19
C ILE A 185 20.58 -20.34 -0.35
N ARG A 186 19.81 -20.60 0.69
CA ARG A 186 18.79 -21.65 0.74
C ARG A 186 17.43 -21.09 0.39
N THR A 187 16.78 -21.66 -0.60
CA THR A 187 15.42 -21.31 -0.95
C THR A 187 14.45 -21.82 0.12
N THR A 188 13.67 -20.88 0.67
CA THR A 188 12.55 -21.14 1.57
C THR A 188 11.27 -20.52 0.97
N ASP A 189 10.23 -20.35 1.77
CA ASP A 189 9.05 -19.58 1.36
C ASP A 189 9.27 -18.04 1.49
N THR A 190 8.27 -17.26 1.17
CA THR A 190 8.34 -15.80 1.18
C THR A 190 8.02 -15.27 2.58
N GLY A 191 8.98 -15.41 3.51
CA GLY A 191 8.84 -14.94 4.90
C GLY A 191 7.83 -15.72 5.75
N GLY A 192 7.39 -16.88 5.27
CA GLY A 192 6.38 -17.70 5.91
C GLY A 192 6.94 -18.74 6.89
N PRO A 193 6.11 -19.75 7.25
CA PRO A 193 6.47 -20.74 8.28
C PRO A 193 7.74 -21.52 8.02
N VAL A 194 8.10 -21.79 6.75
CA VAL A 194 9.32 -22.53 6.40
C VAL A 194 10.56 -21.68 6.70
N THR A 195 10.54 -20.39 6.32
CA THR A 195 11.63 -19.44 6.62
C THR A 195 11.80 -19.26 8.13
N VAL A 196 10.69 -19.06 8.85
CA VAL A 196 10.69 -18.91 10.32
C VAL A 196 11.24 -20.15 11.01
N ALA A 197 10.81 -21.35 10.61
CA ALA A 197 11.29 -22.60 11.19
C ALA A 197 12.78 -22.80 10.94
N ALA A 198 13.27 -22.52 9.73
CA ALA A 198 14.69 -22.65 9.38
C ALA A 198 15.59 -21.69 10.19
N LEU A 199 15.13 -20.44 10.43
CA LEU A 199 15.86 -19.49 11.27
C LEU A 199 15.84 -19.92 12.75
N LYS A 200 14.71 -20.42 13.23
CA LYS A 200 14.53 -20.87 14.61
C LYS A 200 15.37 -22.12 14.93
N SER A 201 15.47 -23.08 13.99
CA SER A 201 16.29 -24.27 14.16
C SER A 201 17.80 -24.00 14.01
N GLY A 202 18.18 -22.85 13.42
CA GLY A 202 19.56 -22.55 13.08
C GLY A 202 20.03 -23.17 11.75
N ASP A 203 19.13 -23.75 10.95
CA ASP A 203 19.44 -24.24 9.60
C ASP A 203 19.86 -23.09 8.67
N VAL A 204 19.33 -21.89 8.94
CA VAL A 204 19.81 -20.63 8.39
C VAL A 204 20.10 -19.67 9.55
N GLN A 205 21.07 -18.77 9.39
CA GLN A 205 21.45 -17.80 10.42
C GLN A 205 20.94 -16.41 10.11
N VAL A 206 20.61 -16.15 8.84
CA VAL A 206 20.02 -14.91 8.34
C VAL A 206 18.82 -15.29 7.49
N ALA A 207 17.71 -14.58 7.65
CA ALA A 207 16.49 -14.82 6.87
C ALA A 207 15.91 -13.52 6.32
N ASP A 208 15.20 -13.64 5.20
CA ASP A 208 14.37 -12.59 4.64
C ASP A 208 12.96 -12.69 5.21
N LEU A 209 12.55 -11.68 5.99
CA LEU A 209 11.21 -11.52 6.51
C LEU A 209 10.69 -10.12 6.17
N PHE A 210 9.41 -9.89 6.40
CA PHE A 210 8.80 -8.58 6.15
C PHE A 210 8.70 -7.75 7.44
N SER A 211 8.77 -6.43 7.29
CA SER A 211 8.70 -5.50 8.43
C SER A 211 7.39 -5.58 9.23
N THR A 212 6.33 -6.13 8.63
CA THR A 212 5.02 -6.37 9.26
C THR A 212 4.87 -7.77 9.86
N SER A 213 5.94 -8.60 9.83
CA SER A 213 5.86 -9.98 10.35
C SER A 213 5.84 -10.01 11.88
N SER A 214 4.73 -10.43 12.47
CA SER A 214 4.57 -10.68 13.91
C SER A 214 5.55 -11.74 14.44
N THR A 215 5.99 -12.64 13.57
CA THR A 215 6.89 -13.75 13.94
C THR A 215 8.27 -13.28 14.38
N ILE A 216 8.70 -12.08 13.99
CA ILE A 216 9.97 -11.48 14.41
C ILE A 216 9.99 -11.34 15.93
N ALA A 217 9.02 -10.61 16.49
CA ALA A 217 8.92 -10.41 17.94
C ALA A 217 8.58 -11.71 18.68
N ALA A 218 7.65 -12.51 18.15
CA ALA A 218 7.20 -13.76 18.78
C ALA A 218 8.31 -14.80 18.96
N ASN A 219 9.35 -14.78 18.10
CA ASN A 219 10.50 -15.71 18.21
C ASN A 219 11.78 -15.04 18.75
N GLY A 220 11.72 -13.77 19.15
CA GLY A 220 12.90 -13.03 19.62
C GLY A 220 13.95 -12.82 18.53
N PHE A 221 13.54 -12.82 17.28
CA PHE A 221 14.43 -12.51 16.16
C PHE A 221 14.77 -11.02 16.14
N VAL A 222 15.90 -10.68 15.56
CA VAL A 222 16.40 -9.30 15.53
C VAL A 222 16.51 -8.83 14.08
N PRO A 223 15.72 -7.85 13.66
CA PRO A 223 15.87 -7.23 12.36
C PRO A 223 17.16 -6.40 12.32
N LEU A 224 17.91 -6.54 11.24
CA LEU A 224 19.12 -5.74 11.01
C LEU A 224 18.78 -4.42 10.34
N VAL A 225 19.52 -3.37 10.70
CA VAL A 225 19.38 -2.05 10.06
C VAL A 225 20.04 -2.08 8.68
N ASP A 226 19.30 -1.75 7.65
CA ASP A 226 19.80 -1.55 6.28
C ASP A 226 20.40 -0.13 6.17
N ASP A 227 21.61 0.04 6.69
CA ASP A 227 22.29 1.33 6.87
C ASP A 227 22.71 2.02 5.55
N LYS A 228 22.65 1.31 4.41
CA LYS A 228 22.87 1.89 3.06
C LYS A 228 21.62 1.84 2.18
N ASN A 229 20.46 1.53 2.75
CA ASN A 229 19.17 1.49 2.05
C ASN A 229 19.18 0.62 0.78
N MET A 230 19.61 -0.64 0.92
CA MET A 230 19.58 -1.62 -0.17
C MET A 230 18.15 -1.92 -0.62
N PHE A 231 17.26 -2.15 0.36
CA PHE A 231 15.85 -2.34 0.11
C PHE A 231 15.15 -0.99 -0.05
N PRO A 232 14.39 -0.79 -1.12
CA PRO A 232 13.61 0.44 -1.28
C PRO A 232 12.49 0.50 -0.24
N ALA A 233 12.12 1.70 0.16
CA ALA A 233 10.96 1.94 1.00
C ALA A 233 9.69 1.42 0.33
N GLN A 234 8.79 0.85 1.13
CA GLN A 234 7.53 0.25 0.70
C GLN A 234 6.37 0.81 1.53
N ASN A 235 6.28 2.15 1.58
CA ASN A 235 5.18 2.81 2.27
C ASN A 235 3.84 2.51 1.58
N ILE A 236 2.81 2.26 2.37
CA ILE A 236 1.44 2.10 1.83
C ILE A 236 0.99 3.43 1.24
N VAL A 237 0.48 3.39 0.02
CA VAL A 237 -0.08 4.54 -0.70
C VAL A 237 -1.43 4.20 -1.32
N PRO A 238 -2.44 5.08 -1.23
CA PRO A 238 -3.64 4.96 -2.05
C PRO A 238 -3.29 5.33 -3.51
N LEU A 239 -3.35 4.37 -4.43
CA LEU A 239 -3.27 4.62 -5.86
C LEU A 239 -4.68 4.84 -6.40
N VAL A 240 -4.91 5.99 -7.03
CA VAL A 240 -6.25 6.47 -7.42
C VAL A 240 -6.32 6.72 -8.93
N ALA A 241 -7.42 6.32 -9.55
CA ALA A 241 -7.78 6.78 -10.88
C ALA A 241 -8.18 8.26 -10.79
N ARG A 242 -7.44 9.14 -11.46
CA ARG A 242 -7.59 10.60 -11.31
C ARG A 242 -9.01 11.06 -11.59
N GLY A 243 -9.53 11.90 -10.69
CA GLY A 243 -10.87 12.51 -10.80
C GLY A 243 -12.01 11.59 -10.39
N THR A 244 -11.74 10.48 -9.70
CA THR A 244 -12.78 9.58 -9.15
C THR A 244 -13.14 9.90 -7.70
N LEU A 245 -12.36 10.71 -7.01
CA LEU A 245 -12.61 11.10 -5.62
C LEU A 245 -12.85 12.61 -5.51
N SER A 246 -13.76 12.98 -4.64
CA SER A 246 -13.96 14.35 -4.19
C SER A 246 -12.84 14.80 -3.22
N PRO A 247 -12.69 16.11 -2.94
CA PRO A 247 -11.76 16.60 -1.93
C PRO A 247 -11.98 16.01 -0.53
N ALA A 248 -13.23 15.79 -0.13
CA ALA A 248 -13.58 15.21 1.17
C ALA A 248 -13.14 13.73 1.28
N GLU A 249 -13.36 12.96 0.23
CA GLU A 249 -12.94 11.55 0.12
C GLU A 249 -11.41 11.42 0.08
N THR A 250 -10.74 12.27 -0.68
CA THR A 250 -9.26 12.37 -0.68
C THR A 250 -8.73 12.67 0.72
N ALA A 251 -9.31 13.65 1.42
CA ALA A 251 -8.90 13.98 2.78
C ALA A 251 -9.16 12.81 3.77
N ALA A 252 -10.22 12.03 3.57
CA ALA A 252 -10.49 10.85 4.40
C ALA A 252 -9.40 9.78 4.23
N LEU A 253 -9.00 9.47 3.00
CA LEU A 253 -7.92 8.52 2.76
C LEU A 253 -6.56 9.03 3.27
N ASN A 254 -6.28 10.32 3.17
CA ASN A 254 -5.06 10.90 3.74
C ASN A 254 -5.03 10.81 5.26
N ARG A 255 -6.19 10.94 5.96
CA ARG A 255 -6.27 10.70 7.41
C ARG A 255 -5.99 9.23 7.76
N VAL A 256 -6.49 8.27 6.95
CA VAL A 256 -6.15 6.85 7.12
C VAL A 256 -4.65 6.66 6.97
N SER A 257 -4.04 7.20 5.93
CA SER A 257 -2.59 7.12 5.70
C SER A 257 -1.81 7.67 6.90
N ALA A 258 -2.17 8.86 7.40
CA ALA A 258 -1.51 9.49 8.55
C ALA A 258 -1.57 8.65 9.84
N ALA A 259 -2.67 7.92 10.05
CA ALA A 259 -2.88 7.08 11.21
C ALA A 259 -2.20 5.70 11.12
N LEU A 260 -1.95 5.20 9.90
CA LEU A 260 -1.43 3.84 9.68
C LEU A 260 0.08 3.79 9.88
N THR A 261 0.53 3.21 11.00
CA THR A 261 1.95 2.93 11.29
C THR A 261 2.29 1.46 11.02
N THR A 262 3.58 1.13 10.86
CA THR A 262 4.02 -0.26 10.68
C THR A 262 3.58 -1.16 11.83
N GLU A 263 3.63 -0.65 13.07
CA GLU A 263 3.15 -1.40 14.25
C GLU A 263 1.64 -1.69 14.18
N GLN A 264 0.85 -0.72 13.75
CA GLN A 264 -0.59 -0.94 13.56
C GLN A 264 -0.84 -1.93 12.42
N LEU A 265 -0.14 -1.81 11.29
CA LEU A 265 -0.26 -2.75 10.18
C LEU A 265 0.10 -4.18 10.60
N THR A 266 1.16 -4.36 11.39
CA THR A 266 1.52 -5.66 11.98
C THR A 266 0.38 -6.25 12.81
N ARG A 267 -0.24 -5.46 13.69
CA ARG A 267 -1.40 -5.92 14.49
C ARG A 267 -2.60 -6.30 13.62
N LEU A 268 -2.92 -5.46 12.64
CA LEU A 268 -3.99 -5.73 11.68
C LEU A 268 -3.75 -7.04 10.89
N ASN A 269 -2.48 -7.30 10.53
CA ASN A 269 -2.10 -8.54 9.85
C ASN A 269 -2.26 -9.76 10.76
N VAL A 270 -1.94 -9.67 12.05
CA VAL A 270 -2.20 -10.75 13.04
C VAL A 270 -3.70 -11.03 13.12
N GLU A 271 -4.52 -10.00 13.34
CA GLU A 271 -5.98 -10.15 13.41
C GLU A 271 -6.55 -10.79 12.15
N PHE A 272 -6.03 -10.42 10.97
CA PHE A 272 -6.52 -10.92 9.69
C PHE A 272 -5.98 -12.31 9.34
N THR A 273 -4.65 -12.52 9.45
CA THR A 273 -4.00 -13.74 8.93
C THR A 273 -3.88 -14.86 9.94
N GLU A 274 -3.69 -14.55 11.24
CA GLU A 274 -3.52 -15.53 12.31
C GLU A 274 -4.83 -15.81 13.04
N GLU A 275 -5.54 -14.77 13.48
CA GLU A 275 -6.83 -14.88 14.18
C GLU A 275 -8.02 -15.12 13.25
N LYS A 276 -7.82 -14.96 11.91
CA LYS A 276 -8.86 -15.15 10.88
C LYS A 276 -10.13 -14.32 11.10
N ARG A 277 -9.97 -13.14 11.68
CA ARG A 277 -11.08 -12.20 11.83
C ARG A 277 -11.58 -11.70 10.47
N ASN A 278 -12.84 -11.33 10.42
CA ASN A 278 -13.41 -10.72 9.22
C ASN A 278 -12.72 -9.37 8.91
N PRO A 279 -12.20 -9.13 7.70
CA PRO A 279 -11.50 -7.89 7.37
C PRO A 279 -12.39 -6.65 7.48
N LEU A 280 -13.71 -6.77 7.34
CA LEU A 280 -14.63 -5.65 7.56
C LEU A 280 -14.67 -5.25 9.03
N ASP A 281 -14.79 -6.21 9.96
CA ASP A 281 -14.81 -5.94 11.40
C ASP A 281 -13.49 -5.32 11.87
N ILE A 282 -12.35 -5.83 11.35
CA ILE A 282 -11.03 -5.27 11.64
C ILE A 282 -10.93 -3.81 11.16
N ALA A 283 -11.43 -3.53 9.95
CA ALA A 283 -11.42 -2.19 9.37
C ALA A 283 -12.27 -1.23 10.21
N GLU A 284 -13.46 -1.64 10.65
CA GLU A 284 -14.34 -0.85 11.51
C GLU A 284 -13.69 -0.52 12.85
N ASP A 285 -13.04 -1.51 13.48
CA ASP A 285 -12.31 -1.34 14.73
C ASP A 285 -11.11 -0.41 14.56
N PHE A 286 -10.35 -0.53 13.46
CA PHE A 286 -9.23 0.38 13.16
C PHE A 286 -9.70 1.82 13.04
N LEU A 287 -10.75 2.08 12.26
CA LEU A 287 -11.31 3.42 12.08
C LEU A 287 -11.83 4.01 13.38
N ALA A 288 -12.51 3.23 14.21
CA ALA A 288 -13.01 3.66 15.50
C ALA A 288 -11.87 4.00 16.49
N ARG A 289 -10.88 3.11 16.61
CA ARG A 289 -9.71 3.29 17.50
C ARG A 289 -8.87 4.53 17.18
N ASN A 290 -8.83 4.91 15.89
CA ASN A 290 -8.05 6.05 15.43
C ASN A 290 -8.89 7.33 15.25
N HIS A 291 -10.14 7.35 15.72
CA HIS A 291 -11.06 8.49 15.60
C HIS A 291 -11.26 8.97 14.15
N LEU A 292 -11.29 8.02 13.22
CA LEU A 292 -11.47 8.28 11.78
C LEU A 292 -12.93 8.13 11.33
N LYS A 293 -13.81 7.65 12.22
CA LYS A 293 -15.28 7.66 12.01
C LYS A 293 -15.83 9.06 12.26
N SER A 294 -16.82 9.48 11.44
CA SER A 294 -17.58 10.73 11.57
C SER A 294 -18.61 10.65 12.68
#